data_c9051bc1fe6bf1547a6277d2dc8ca944
#
_entry.id   c9051bc1fe6bf1547a6277d2dc8ca944
#
_cell.length_a   1.000
_cell.length_b   1.000
_cell.length_c   1.000
_cell.angle_alpha   90.00
_cell.angle_beta   90.00
_cell.angle_gamma   90.00
#
_symmetry.space_group_name_H-M   'P 1'
#
loop_
_entity.id
_entity.type
_entity.pdbx_description
1 polymer ?
#
loop_
_entity_poly.entity_id
_entity_poly.type
_entity_poly.pdbx_seq_one_letter_code
_entity_poly.pdbx_strand_id
1 'polypeptide(L)'
;QKMYQREIGFYKDIGNKVGVPIAECYYSTYIEESNHFILLLEDLAPGEPSDQVIGTDKETSREVIEQFARLHAKWWNNPELEQYDWAKWILTEMPMEQGLGLLKQSMTEVEETGKFDAYPELKRLMPLLGPLFKFEPAPPYPFSLTHGDLRSDNIIKPSAGGGRFAIID
;
A
#
# COMPACT_ATOMS: atom_id res chain seq x y z
N GLN A 1 -11.74 11.15 3.56
CA GLN A 1 -11.17 12.21 4.43
C GLN A 1 -9.89 11.75 5.11
N LYS A 2 -9.85 10.57 5.71
CA LYS A 2 -8.69 10.09 6.48
C LYS A 2 -7.49 9.62 5.63
N MET A 3 -7.65 9.41 4.33
CA MET A 3 -6.54 8.97 3.46
C MET A 3 -5.45 10.04 3.38
N TYR A 4 -5.81 11.27 3.07
CA TYR A 4 -4.84 12.38 3.04
C TYR A 4 -4.17 12.64 4.39
N GLN A 5 -4.92 12.49 5.48
CA GLN A 5 -4.36 12.62 6.82
C GLN A 5 -3.29 11.54 7.10
N ARG A 6 -3.48 10.31 6.59
CA ARG A 6 -2.52 9.22 6.72
C ARG A 6 -1.25 9.49 5.93
N GLU A 7 -1.38 9.89 4.69
CA GLU A 7 -0.24 10.21 3.84
C GLU A 7 0.59 11.37 4.43
N ILE A 8 -0.06 12.46 4.83
CA ILE A 8 0.61 13.57 5.51
C ILE A 8 1.28 13.13 6.81
N GLY A 9 0.58 12.35 7.64
CA GLY A 9 1.12 11.81 8.89
C GLY A 9 2.32 10.89 8.64
N PHE A 10 2.26 10.03 7.64
CA PHE A 10 3.37 9.17 7.25
C PHE A 10 4.63 9.99 6.92
N TYR A 11 4.54 10.93 5.99
CA TYR A 11 5.70 11.74 5.61
C TYR A 11 6.23 12.58 6.76
N LYS A 12 5.36 13.15 7.59
CA LYS A 12 5.72 13.99 8.73
C LYS A 12 6.43 13.23 9.84
N ASP A 13 5.90 12.05 10.20
CA ASP A 13 6.28 11.36 11.45
C ASP A 13 7.25 10.20 11.19
N ILE A 14 7.16 9.54 10.04
CA ILE A 14 7.88 8.30 9.73
C ILE A 14 8.75 8.43 8.47
N GLY A 15 8.42 9.26 7.50
CA GLY A 15 9.05 9.28 6.19
C GLY A 15 10.58 9.26 6.22
N ASN A 16 11.20 10.09 7.05
CA ASN A 16 12.66 10.19 7.18
C ASN A 16 13.33 8.96 7.83
N LYS A 17 12.55 8.05 8.40
CA LYS A 17 13.03 6.85 9.12
C LYS A 17 12.34 5.57 8.67
N VAL A 18 11.53 5.61 7.61
CA VAL A 18 10.74 4.46 7.15
C VAL A 18 11.60 3.24 6.83
N GLY A 19 12.77 3.45 6.25
CA GLY A 19 13.75 2.40 5.96
C GLY A 19 13.61 1.77 4.58
N VAL A 20 12.78 2.38 3.71
CA VAL A 20 12.66 2.04 2.29
C VAL A 20 12.75 3.31 1.46
N PRO A 21 13.15 3.23 0.18
CA PRO A 21 13.22 4.40 -0.70
C PRO A 21 11.84 5.01 -0.93
N ILE A 22 11.69 6.26 -0.54
CA ILE A 22 10.50 7.10 -0.80
C ILE A 22 10.95 8.45 -1.33
N ALA A 23 10.03 9.26 -1.84
CA ALA A 23 10.29 10.67 -2.13
C ALA A 23 10.60 11.44 -0.84
N GLU A 24 11.60 12.33 -0.87
CA GLU A 24 11.85 13.23 0.25
C GLU A 24 10.68 14.21 0.40
N CYS A 25 10.22 14.42 1.62
CA CYS A 25 9.17 15.38 1.92
C CYS A 25 9.77 16.71 2.37
N TYR A 26 9.61 17.74 1.57
CA TYR A 26 10.08 19.10 1.89
C TYR A 26 9.09 19.85 2.77
N TYR A 27 7.80 19.60 2.58
CA TYR A 27 6.75 20.21 3.38
C TYR A 27 5.48 19.39 3.35
N SER A 28 4.82 19.27 4.49
CA SER A 28 3.50 18.65 4.58
C SER A 28 2.63 19.34 5.61
N THR A 29 1.36 19.54 5.30
CA THR A 29 0.36 20.09 6.24
C THR A 29 -1.03 19.59 5.90
N TYR A 30 -1.85 19.47 6.92
CA TYR A 30 -3.26 19.10 6.82
C TYR A 30 -4.09 19.98 7.74
N ILE A 31 -5.17 20.54 7.23
CA ILE A 31 -6.12 21.39 7.96
C ILE A 31 -7.43 20.61 8.08
N GLU A 32 -7.71 20.10 9.26
CA GLU A 32 -8.84 19.18 9.52
C GLU A 32 -10.19 19.86 9.24
N GLU A 33 -10.37 21.13 9.63
CA GLU A 33 -11.64 21.85 9.51
C GLU A 33 -12.09 22.01 8.04
N SER A 34 -11.15 22.19 7.13
CA SER A 34 -11.42 22.40 5.72
C SER A 34 -11.08 21.23 4.83
N ASN A 35 -10.45 20.19 5.39
CA ASN A 35 -9.90 19.04 4.67
C ASN A 35 -8.91 19.46 3.56
N HIS A 36 -8.25 20.60 3.72
CA HIS A 36 -7.20 21.03 2.82
C HIS A 36 -5.85 20.44 3.25
N PHE A 37 -5.05 20.09 2.29
CA PHE A 37 -3.69 19.61 2.55
C PHE A 37 -2.71 20.13 1.51
N ILE A 38 -1.45 20.16 1.89
CA ILE A 38 -0.30 20.40 1.01
C ILE A 38 0.72 19.31 1.32
N LEU A 39 1.22 18.67 0.27
CA LEU A 39 2.33 17.75 0.33
C LEU A 39 3.33 18.13 -0.78
N LEU A 40 4.50 18.60 -0.39
CA LEU A 40 5.58 18.97 -1.30
C LEU A 40 6.68 17.95 -1.21
N LEU A 41 6.82 17.16 -2.26
CA LEU A 41 7.76 16.06 -2.35
C LEU A 41 8.89 16.36 -3.34
N GLU A 42 9.96 15.59 -3.22
CA GLU A 42 11.03 15.49 -4.20
C GLU A 42 10.46 15.14 -5.59
N ASP A 43 10.98 15.81 -6.63
CA ASP A 43 10.77 15.38 -8.00
C ASP A 43 11.67 14.18 -8.29
N LEU A 44 11.05 13.04 -8.53
CA LEU A 44 11.75 11.77 -8.79
C LEU A 44 12.19 11.62 -10.27
N ALA A 45 11.92 12.61 -11.12
CA ALA A 45 12.41 12.59 -12.50
C ALA A 45 13.96 12.48 -12.54
N PRO A 46 14.54 11.76 -13.51
CA PRO A 46 13.92 11.09 -14.65
C PRO A 46 13.39 9.67 -14.36
N GLY A 47 13.17 9.29 -13.12
CA GLY A 47 12.48 8.05 -12.79
C GLY A 47 11.05 8.06 -13.35
N GLU A 48 10.53 6.88 -13.67
CA GLU A 48 9.22 6.71 -14.29
C GLU A 48 8.32 5.81 -13.45
N PRO A 49 7.03 6.15 -13.29
CA PRO A 49 6.07 5.24 -12.67
C PRO A 49 5.91 3.98 -13.54
N SER A 50 5.73 2.84 -12.89
CA SER A 50 5.35 1.63 -13.60
C SER A 50 3.91 1.72 -14.09
N ASP A 51 3.59 1.10 -15.23
CA ASP A 51 2.25 1.12 -15.80
C ASP A 51 1.36 0.07 -15.13
N GLN A 52 0.19 0.49 -14.65
CA GLN A 52 -0.74 -0.41 -13.96
C GLN A 52 -1.35 -1.47 -14.88
N VAL A 53 -1.49 -1.19 -16.18
CA VAL A 53 -2.08 -2.14 -17.14
C VAL A 53 -1.05 -3.13 -17.66
N ILE A 54 0.17 -2.64 -17.94
CA ILE A 54 1.30 -3.44 -18.40
C ILE A 54 1.90 -4.25 -17.23
N GLY A 55 1.83 -3.70 -16.02
CA GLY A 55 2.44 -4.26 -14.83
C GLY A 55 3.93 -3.92 -14.69
N THR A 56 4.61 -4.64 -13.80
CA THR A 56 6.04 -4.50 -13.57
C THR A 56 6.81 -5.72 -14.08
N ASP A 57 8.05 -5.50 -14.49
CA ASP A 57 8.97 -6.60 -14.80
C ASP A 57 9.41 -7.36 -13.53
N LYS A 58 10.01 -8.53 -13.74
CA LYS A 58 10.44 -9.42 -12.66
C LYS A 58 11.48 -8.80 -11.74
N GLU A 59 12.34 -7.98 -12.27
CA GLU A 59 13.43 -7.33 -11.51
C GLU A 59 12.86 -6.24 -10.60
N THR A 60 12.02 -5.37 -11.13
CA THR A 60 11.27 -4.38 -10.36
C THR A 60 10.41 -5.05 -9.28
N SER A 61 9.70 -6.13 -9.62
CA SER A 61 8.88 -6.87 -8.64
C SER A 61 9.72 -7.45 -7.51
N ARG A 62 10.92 -7.96 -7.80
CA ARG A 62 11.86 -8.46 -6.78
C ARG A 62 12.29 -7.34 -5.85
N GLU A 63 12.72 -6.19 -6.41
CA GLU A 63 13.12 -5.02 -5.62
C GLU A 63 11.99 -4.58 -4.68
N VAL A 64 10.77 -4.48 -5.18
CA VAL A 64 9.59 -4.14 -4.38
C VAL A 64 9.43 -5.10 -3.20
N ILE A 65 9.47 -6.41 -3.46
CA ILE A 65 9.31 -7.44 -2.41
C ILE A 65 10.42 -7.33 -1.36
N GLU A 66 11.66 -7.10 -1.78
CA GLU A 66 12.80 -6.93 -0.86
C GLU A 66 12.64 -5.68 0.01
N GLN A 67 12.22 -4.55 -0.57
CA GLN A 67 11.96 -3.33 0.17
C GLN A 67 10.81 -3.51 1.18
N PHE A 68 9.72 -4.19 0.80
CA PHE A 68 8.63 -4.48 1.72
C PHE A 68 9.01 -5.46 2.81
N ALA A 69 9.85 -6.45 2.52
CA ALA A 69 10.39 -7.33 3.56
C ALA A 69 11.20 -6.54 4.61
N ARG A 70 12.01 -5.57 4.16
CA ARG A 70 12.76 -4.67 5.06
C ARG A 70 11.82 -3.76 5.86
N LEU A 71 10.80 -3.17 5.20
CA LEU A 71 9.78 -2.36 5.85
C LEU A 71 9.10 -3.13 6.97
N HIS A 72 8.56 -4.30 6.64
CA HIS A 72 7.84 -5.12 7.60
C HIS A 72 8.76 -5.59 8.73
N ALA A 73 9.99 -6.00 8.45
CA ALA A 73 10.94 -6.41 9.48
C ALA A 73 11.28 -5.27 10.46
N LYS A 74 11.45 -4.06 9.95
CA LYS A 74 11.76 -2.88 10.76
C LYS A 74 10.59 -2.47 11.66
N TRP A 75 9.37 -2.56 11.15
CA TRP A 75 8.16 -2.09 11.82
C TRP A 75 7.34 -3.21 12.47
N TRP A 76 7.84 -4.46 12.47
CA TRP A 76 7.15 -5.60 13.05
C TRP A 76 7.01 -5.45 14.56
N ASN A 77 5.77 -5.40 15.05
CA ASN A 77 5.43 -5.15 16.46
C ASN A 77 6.17 -3.95 17.07
N ASN A 78 6.48 -2.94 16.26
CA ASN A 78 7.15 -1.75 16.75
C ASN A 78 6.17 -0.86 17.52
N PRO A 79 6.36 -0.68 18.85
CA PRO A 79 5.43 0.08 19.69
C PRO A 79 5.35 1.56 19.31
N GLU A 80 6.32 2.07 18.55
CA GLU A 80 6.28 3.42 18.02
C GLU A 80 5.04 3.68 17.16
N LEU A 81 4.54 2.66 16.43
CA LEU A 81 3.34 2.80 15.60
C LEU A 81 2.08 3.10 16.41
N GLU A 82 2.03 2.71 17.67
CA GLU A 82 0.88 2.96 18.57
C GLU A 82 0.71 4.46 18.89
N GLN A 83 1.77 5.25 18.72
CA GLN A 83 1.76 6.70 18.98
C GLN A 83 1.06 7.50 17.88
N TYR A 84 0.86 6.90 16.70
CA TYR A 84 0.34 7.58 15.53
C TYR A 84 -1.11 7.18 15.27
N ASP A 85 -2.06 8.07 15.58
CA ASP A 85 -3.48 7.82 15.32
C ASP A 85 -3.79 7.59 13.84
N TRP A 86 -3.08 8.25 12.94
CA TRP A 86 -3.21 8.04 11.50
C TRP A 86 -2.79 6.65 11.05
N ALA A 87 -1.86 5.98 11.76
CA ALA A 87 -1.37 4.64 11.41
C ALA A 87 -2.33 3.52 11.84
N LYS A 88 -3.36 3.83 12.62
CA LYS A 88 -4.35 2.84 13.05
C LYS A 88 -5.10 2.29 11.85
N TRP A 89 -5.28 1.00 11.86
CA TRP A 89 -5.72 0.24 10.71
C TRP A 89 -7.11 0.64 10.20
N ILE A 90 -7.22 0.75 8.87
CA ILE A 90 -8.46 1.12 8.17
C ILE A 90 -9.61 0.14 8.41
N LEU A 91 -9.30 -1.15 8.66
CA LEU A 91 -10.32 -2.18 8.92
C LEU A 91 -11.02 -2.02 10.28
N THR A 92 -10.48 -1.21 11.19
CA THR A 92 -11.25 -0.84 12.39
C THR A 92 -12.42 0.08 12.06
N GLU A 93 -12.43 0.65 10.86
CA GLU A 93 -13.44 1.59 10.39
C GLU A 93 -14.43 0.98 9.39
N MET A 94 -14.06 -0.14 8.76
CA MET A 94 -14.94 -0.89 7.86
C MET A 94 -15.29 -2.24 8.50
N PRO A 95 -16.57 -2.51 8.75
CA PRO A 95 -16.99 -3.82 9.24
C PRO A 95 -16.48 -4.93 8.30
N MET A 96 -15.93 -5.99 8.87
CA MET A 96 -15.39 -7.13 8.11
C MET A 96 -16.39 -7.67 7.09
N GLU A 97 -17.67 -7.74 7.48
CA GLU A 97 -18.75 -8.20 6.59
C GLU A 97 -18.91 -7.33 5.34
N GLN A 98 -18.74 -6.01 5.49
CA GLN A 98 -18.81 -5.09 4.36
C GLN A 98 -17.61 -5.30 3.40
N GLY A 99 -16.41 -5.44 3.94
CA GLY A 99 -15.21 -5.76 3.15
C GLY A 99 -15.35 -7.07 2.39
N LEU A 100 -15.86 -8.11 3.06
CA LEU A 100 -16.15 -9.41 2.42
C LEU A 100 -17.24 -9.32 1.36
N GLY A 101 -18.25 -8.49 1.56
CA GLY A 101 -19.31 -8.23 0.58
C GLY A 101 -18.75 -7.62 -0.69
N LEU A 102 -17.94 -6.57 -0.57
CA LEU A 102 -17.27 -5.92 -1.71
C LEU A 102 -16.35 -6.88 -2.46
N LEU A 103 -15.54 -7.67 -1.72
CA LEU A 103 -14.68 -8.64 -2.35
C LEU A 103 -15.47 -9.67 -3.16
N LYS A 104 -16.53 -10.25 -2.58
CA LYS A 104 -17.38 -11.23 -3.28
C LYS A 104 -18.01 -10.62 -4.53
N GLN A 105 -18.51 -9.41 -4.45
CA GLN A 105 -19.07 -8.71 -5.60
C GLN A 105 -18.01 -8.54 -6.70
N SER A 106 -16.84 -8.01 -6.38
CA SER A 106 -15.76 -7.83 -7.34
C SER A 106 -15.31 -9.16 -7.96
N MET A 107 -15.26 -10.23 -7.17
CA MET A 107 -14.93 -11.57 -7.66
C MET A 107 -15.97 -12.06 -8.68
N THR A 108 -17.27 -11.91 -8.38
CA THR A 108 -18.34 -12.29 -9.30
C THR A 108 -18.26 -11.49 -10.59
N GLU A 109 -18.08 -10.18 -10.51
CA GLU A 109 -17.94 -9.31 -11.67
C GLU A 109 -16.76 -9.73 -12.58
N VAL A 110 -15.61 -10.06 -11.98
CA VAL A 110 -14.43 -10.53 -12.76
C VAL A 110 -14.69 -11.92 -13.36
N GLU A 111 -15.36 -12.82 -12.65
CA GLU A 111 -15.71 -14.15 -13.16
C GLU A 111 -16.68 -14.05 -14.37
N GLU A 112 -17.70 -13.20 -14.29
CA GLU A 112 -18.65 -12.95 -15.36
C GLU A 112 -17.99 -12.39 -16.64
N THR A 113 -16.88 -11.67 -16.50
CA THR A 113 -16.10 -11.17 -17.66
C THR A 113 -15.26 -12.23 -18.36
N GLY A 114 -15.12 -13.43 -17.79
CA GLY A 114 -14.25 -14.50 -18.29
C GLY A 114 -12.75 -14.21 -18.16
N LYS A 115 -12.37 -13.09 -17.53
CA LYS A 115 -10.95 -12.72 -17.35
C LYS A 115 -10.15 -13.76 -16.57
N PHE A 116 -10.78 -14.51 -15.67
CA PHE A 116 -10.10 -15.58 -14.93
C PHE A 116 -9.73 -16.77 -15.80
N ASP A 117 -10.33 -16.95 -16.97
CA ASP A 117 -10.01 -18.07 -17.86
C ASP A 117 -8.59 -17.96 -18.43
N ALA A 118 -8.08 -16.73 -18.57
CA ALA A 118 -6.70 -16.46 -18.94
C ALA A 118 -5.68 -16.75 -17.80
N TYR A 119 -6.15 -16.89 -16.55
CA TYR A 119 -5.32 -17.06 -15.36
C TYR A 119 -5.83 -18.19 -14.47
N PRO A 120 -5.70 -19.46 -14.90
CA PRO A 120 -6.28 -20.61 -14.21
C PRO A 120 -5.79 -20.76 -12.76
N GLU A 121 -4.58 -20.29 -12.45
CA GLU A 121 -4.05 -20.31 -11.07
C GLU A 121 -4.81 -19.34 -10.17
N LEU A 122 -5.17 -18.15 -10.66
CA LEU A 122 -6.01 -17.22 -9.91
C LEU A 122 -7.39 -17.82 -9.66
N LYS A 123 -8.02 -18.40 -10.68
CA LYS A 123 -9.32 -19.08 -10.54
C LYS A 123 -9.28 -20.16 -9.45
N ARG A 124 -8.16 -20.89 -9.32
CA ARG A 124 -7.96 -21.91 -8.29
C ARG A 124 -7.76 -21.32 -6.88
N LEU A 125 -7.12 -20.14 -6.79
CA LEU A 125 -6.84 -19.47 -5.51
C LEU A 125 -8.06 -18.73 -4.93
N MET A 126 -8.95 -18.26 -5.77
CA MET A 126 -10.08 -17.42 -5.35
C MET A 126 -10.95 -18.05 -4.24
N PRO A 127 -11.36 -19.34 -4.32
CA PRO A 127 -12.13 -19.97 -3.25
C PRO A 127 -11.39 -20.02 -1.91
N LEU A 128 -10.05 -19.97 -1.92
CA LEU A 128 -9.22 -20.02 -0.72
C LEU A 128 -9.13 -18.70 0.02
N LEU A 129 -9.49 -17.59 -0.64
CA LEU A 129 -9.45 -16.26 -0.02
C LEU A 129 -10.55 -16.09 1.05
N GLY A 130 -11.73 -16.66 0.82
CA GLY A 130 -12.85 -16.54 1.76
C GLY A 130 -12.51 -16.94 3.20
N PRO A 131 -11.86 -18.09 3.45
CA PRO A 131 -11.40 -18.48 4.78
C PRO A 131 -10.37 -17.53 5.40
N LEU A 132 -9.50 -16.88 4.60
CA LEU A 132 -8.51 -15.92 5.09
C LEU A 132 -9.17 -14.69 5.72
N PHE A 133 -10.30 -14.25 5.19
CA PHE A 133 -11.07 -13.12 5.73
C PHE A 133 -11.89 -13.48 6.98
N LYS A 134 -12.05 -14.76 7.29
CA LYS A 134 -12.66 -15.23 8.53
C LYS A 134 -11.65 -15.45 9.65
N PHE A 135 -10.38 -15.24 9.34
CA PHE A 135 -9.33 -15.37 10.33
C PHE A 135 -9.41 -14.18 11.30
N GLU A 136 -9.86 -14.45 12.50
CA GLU A 136 -9.76 -13.53 13.63
C GLU A 136 -8.54 -13.93 14.45
N PRO A 137 -7.39 -13.28 14.25
CA PRO A 137 -6.24 -13.59 15.06
C PRO A 137 -6.54 -13.29 16.54
N ALA A 138 -6.11 -14.16 17.46
CA ALA A 138 -6.23 -13.89 18.89
C ALA A 138 -5.19 -12.82 19.32
N PRO A 139 -5.57 -11.85 20.17
CA PRO A 139 -4.60 -10.88 20.68
C PRO A 139 -3.51 -11.57 21.56
N PRO A 140 -2.27 -11.04 21.59
CA PRO A 140 -1.81 -9.87 20.85
C PRO A 140 -1.58 -10.19 19.37
N TYR A 141 -2.10 -9.35 18.48
CA TYR A 141 -1.88 -9.49 17.05
C TYR A 141 -0.49 -8.97 16.67
N PRO A 142 0.26 -9.68 15.82
CA PRO A 142 1.40 -9.05 15.18
C PRO A 142 0.90 -7.93 14.26
N PHE A 143 1.58 -6.80 14.29
CA PHE A 143 1.27 -5.67 13.43
C PHE A 143 2.55 -5.12 12.79
N SER A 144 2.40 -4.40 11.69
CA SER A 144 3.49 -3.71 11.01
C SER A 144 2.95 -2.52 10.24
N LEU A 145 3.84 -1.63 9.84
CA LEU A 145 3.50 -0.59 8.87
C LEU A 145 3.25 -1.24 7.51
N THR A 146 2.14 -0.92 6.88
CA THR A 146 1.77 -1.39 5.55
C THR A 146 1.48 -0.21 4.63
N HIS A 147 1.71 -0.37 3.34
CA HIS A 147 1.39 0.64 2.34
C HIS A 147 -0.14 0.78 2.16
N GLY A 148 -0.84 -0.34 2.05
CA GLY A 148 -2.29 -0.36 1.90
C GLY A 148 -2.79 -0.31 0.45
N ASP A 149 -2.06 0.33 -0.46
CA ASP A 149 -2.40 0.44 -1.89
C ASP A 149 -1.17 0.28 -2.80
N LEU A 150 -0.47 -0.85 -2.67
CA LEU A 150 0.72 -1.13 -3.47
C LEU A 150 0.34 -1.56 -4.89
N ARG A 151 0.16 -0.58 -5.76
CA ARG A 151 -0.06 -0.76 -7.20
C ARG A 151 1.20 -0.44 -8.00
N SER A 152 1.23 -0.86 -9.26
CA SER A 152 2.39 -0.65 -10.14
C SER A 152 2.68 0.84 -10.35
N ASP A 153 1.66 1.67 -10.45
CA ASP A 153 1.80 3.12 -10.64
C ASP A 153 2.30 3.87 -9.40
N ASN A 154 2.28 3.22 -8.21
CA ASN A 154 2.90 3.73 -6.99
C ASN A 154 4.38 3.30 -6.84
N ILE A 155 4.96 2.74 -7.89
CA ILE A 155 6.36 2.31 -7.94
C ILE A 155 7.09 3.13 -9.00
N ILE A 156 8.03 3.95 -8.57
CA ILE A 156 8.92 4.68 -9.46
C ILE A 156 10.16 3.82 -9.71
N LYS A 157 10.50 3.61 -10.95
CA LYS A 157 11.70 2.87 -11.37
C LYS A 157 12.68 3.76 -12.11
N PRO A 158 13.99 3.44 -12.08
CA PRO A 158 14.96 4.13 -12.94
C PRO A 158 14.56 4.00 -14.41
N SER A 159 14.68 5.09 -15.16
CA SER A 159 14.53 5.11 -16.63
C SER A 159 15.88 5.05 -17.34
N ALA A 160 15.86 5.01 -18.66
CA ALA A 160 17.08 5.11 -19.46
C ALA A 160 17.85 6.44 -19.22
N GLY A 161 17.15 7.48 -18.79
CA GLY A 161 17.73 8.76 -18.39
C GLY A 161 18.32 8.80 -16.98
N GLY A 162 18.24 7.72 -16.22
CA GLY A 162 18.65 7.64 -14.82
C GLY A 162 17.45 7.62 -13.86
N GLY A 163 17.62 8.23 -12.69
CA GLY A 163 16.64 8.23 -11.63
C GLY A 163 16.90 7.12 -10.59
N ARG A 164 16.01 6.97 -9.64
CA ARG A 164 16.13 5.97 -8.58
C ARG A 164 14.82 5.24 -8.35
N PHE A 165 14.89 4.07 -7.76
CA PHE A 165 13.72 3.37 -7.25
C PHE A 165 13.11 4.15 -6.07
N ALA A 166 11.80 4.30 -6.06
CA ALA A 166 11.05 4.82 -4.93
C ALA A 166 9.63 4.25 -4.90
N ILE A 167 9.06 4.22 -3.72
CA ILE A 167 7.65 3.89 -3.47
C ILE A 167 6.97 5.20 -3.08
N ILE A 168 5.79 5.46 -3.63
CA ILE A 168 5.00 6.68 -3.41
C ILE A 168 3.56 6.35 -3.02
N ASP A 169 2.82 7.31 -2.45
CA ASP A 169 1.39 7.30 -2.03
C ASP A 169 1.12 6.58 -0.71
#